data_f075319e72fd12ae498e37dbe1aeee0b
#
_entry.id   f075319e72fd12ae498e37dbe1aeee0b
#
_cell.length_a   1.000
_cell.length_b   1.000
_cell.length_c   1.000
_cell.angle_alpha   90.00
_cell.angle_beta   90.00
_cell.angle_gamma   90.00
#
_symmetry.space_group_name_H-M   'P 1'
#
loop_
_entity.id
_entity.type
_entity.pdbx_description
1 polymer ?
#
loop_
_entity_poly.entity_id
_entity_poly.type
_entity_poly.pdbx_seq_one_letter_code
_entity_poly.pdbx_strand_id
1 'polypeptide(L)'
;RSLEKYGLTLNKDLLFEGDMRIESGHSLMKQIDEKNVITDGILILNNFMTIGALDYINNTDIDLYKKFKIFGYDIPEYLHSLNQNFNYITRSRKEMGIQVSKLMVNKIKKLDSHTNTIIIDPIIV
;
A
#
# COMPACT_ATOMS: atom_id res chain seq x y z
N ARG A 1 -5.14 0.42 17.43
CA ARG A 1 -4.18 -0.56 18.04
C ARG A 1 -2.72 -0.18 17.79
N SER A 2 -2.25 -0.03 16.54
CA SER A 2 -0.84 0.33 16.27
C SER A 2 -0.50 1.74 16.75
N LEU A 3 -1.33 2.73 16.46
CA LEU A 3 -1.14 4.11 16.92
C LEU A 3 -1.14 4.19 18.45
N GLU A 4 -2.06 3.53 19.11
CA GLU A 4 -2.15 3.48 20.58
C GLU A 4 -0.86 2.94 21.22
N LYS A 5 -0.24 1.92 20.59
CA LYS A 5 1.03 1.35 21.05
C LYS A 5 2.16 2.40 21.10
N TYR A 6 2.07 3.43 20.26
CA TYR A 6 3.02 4.55 20.22
C TYR A 6 2.47 5.83 20.89
N GLY A 7 1.41 5.72 21.69
CA GLY A 7 0.81 6.85 22.39
C GLY A 7 0.06 7.84 21.48
N LEU A 8 -0.28 7.41 20.26
CA LEU A 8 -0.97 8.23 19.29
C LEU A 8 -2.46 7.89 19.21
N THR A 9 -3.30 8.89 19.00
CA THR A 9 -4.75 8.73 18.79
C THR A 9 -5.08 8.87 17.32
N LEU A 10 -5.95 8.00 16.81
CA LEU A 10 -6.46 8.12 15.44
C LEU A 10 -7.35 9.35 15.31
N ASN A 11 -6.95 10.31 14.49
CA ASN A 11 -7.83 11.38 14.07
C ASN A 11 -8.69 10.89 12.89
N LYS A 12 -10.00 10.79 13.11
CA LYS A 12 -10.95 10.30 12.09
C LYS A 12 -11.06 11.23 10.88
N ASP A 13 -10.78 12.52 11.03
CA ASP A 13 -10.79 13.49 9.93
C ASP A 13 -9.64 13.26 8.93
N LEU A 14 -8.63 12.46 9.33
CA LEU A 14 -7.52 12.03 8.48
C LEU A 14 -7.73 10.62 7.91
N LEU A 15 -8.91 10.04 8.07
CA LEU A 15 -9.27 8.74 7.51
C LEU A 15 -10.11 8.93 6.24
N PHE A 16 -9.56 8.53 5.10
CA PHE A 16 -10.20 8.63 3.80
C PHE A 16 -10.53 7.24 3.29
N GLU A 17 -11.80 6.96 3.05
CA GLU A 17 -12.27 5.66 2.59
C GLU A 17 -12.49 5.68 1.08
N GLY A 18 -11.92 4.70 0.38
CA GLY A 18 -12.06 4.50 -1.06
C GLY A 18 -12.56 3.09 -1.40
N ASP A 19 -12.83 2.87 -2.69
CA ASP A 19 -13.40 1.64 -3.23
C ASP A 19 -12.36 0.67 -3.82
N MET A 20 -11.08 0.88 -3.51
CA MET A 20 -9.93 0.09 -4.00
C MET A 20 -9.66 0.21 -5.51
N ARG A 21 -10.15 1.25 -6.18
CA ARG A 21 -9.93 1.52 -7.61
C ARG A 21 -8.95 2.68 -7.82
N ILE A 22 -8.42 2.77 -9.04
CA ILE A 22 -7.49 3.83 -9.45
C ILE A 22 -8.16 5.19 -9.35
N GLU A 23 -9.39 5.32 -9.87
CA GLU A 23 -10.17 6.55 -9.87
C GLU A 23 -10.44 7.06 -8.45
N SER A 24 -10.68 6.15 -7.52
CA SER A 24 -10.86 6.48 -6.11
C SER A 24 -9.57 7.02 -5.49
N GLY A 25 -8.44 6.38 -5.76
CA GLY A 25 -7.13 6.86 -5.30
C GLY A 25 -6.81 8.27 -5.80
N HIS A 26 -7.04 8.52 -7.09
CA HIS A 26 -6.86 9.83 -7.71
C HIS A 26 -7.78 10.89 -7.06
N SER A 27 -9.08 10.58 -6.93
CA SER A 27 -10.07 11.50 -6.37
C SER A 27 -9.81 11.84 -4.91
N LEU A 28 -9.40 10.86 -4.11
CA LEU A 28 -9.06 11.08 -2.69
C LEU A 28 -7.79 11.91 -2.54
N MET A 29 -6.78 11.67 -3.36
CA MET A 29 -5.55 12.48 -3.32
C MET A 29 -5.83 13.94 -3.69
N LYS A 30 -6.65 14.16 -4.72
CA LYS A 30 -7.17 15.48 -5.10
C LYS A 30 -7.91 16.15 -3.92
N GLN A 31 -8.79 15.41 -3.26
CA GLN A 31 -9.54 15.93 -2.10
C GLN A 31 -8.62 16.33 -0.94
N ILE A 32 -7.57 15.54 -0.66
CA ILE A 32 -6.57 15.84 0.38
C ILE A 32 -5.83 17.13 0.06
N ASP A 33 -5.44 17.32 -1.19
CA ASP A 33 -4.73 18.51 -1.65
C ASP A 33 -5.64 19.75 -1.62
N GLU A 34 -6.82 19.69 -2.22
CA GLU A 34 -7.78 20.80 -2.27
C GLU A 34 -8.25 21.27 -0.87
N LYS A 35 -8.42 20.34 0.06
CA LYS A 35 -8.77 20.65 1.46
C LYS A 35 -7.60 21.15 2.28
N ASN A 36 -6.40 21.23 1.73
CA ASN A 36 -5.18 21.58 2.45
C ASN A 36 -5.02 20.82 3.76
N VAL A 37 -5.22 19.50 3.69
CA VAL A 37 -5.10 18.65 4.87
C VAL A 37 -3.70 18.77 5.46
N ILE A 38 -3.63 19.04 6.77
CA ILE A 38 -2.37 19.18 7.49
C ILE A 38 -1.95 17.80 8.00
N THR A 39 -0.96 17.20 7.36
CA THR A 39 -0.34 15.95 7.76
C THR A 39 1.08 15.85 7.22
N ASP A 40 1.94 15.11 7.91
CA ASP A 40 3.31 14.87 7.46
C ASP A 40 3.40 13.69 6.49
N GLY A 41 2.43 12.79 6.50
CA GLY A 41 2.45 11.59 5.69
C GLY A 41 1.08 11.01 5.35
N ILE A 42 1.05 10.29 4.24
CA ILE A 42 -0.13 9.60 3.72
C ILE A 42 0.22 8.12 3.53
N LEU A 43 -0.55 7.24 4.15
CA LEU A 43 -0.45 5.80 3.98
C LEU A 43 -1.63 5.30 3.13
N ILE A 44 -1.33 4.69 1.99
CA ILE A 44 -2.32 4.17 1.06
C ILE A 44 -2.27 2.64 1.09
N LEU A 45 -3.36 1.99 1.52
CA LEU A 45 -3.40 0.56 1.85
C LEU A 45 -3.80 -0.36 0.67
N ASN A 46 -3.83 0.15 -0.54
CA ASN A 46 -4.20 -0.61 -1.74
C ASN A 46 -3.37 -0.19 -2.94
N ASN A 47 -2.96 -1.15 -3.77
CA ASN A 47 -2.11 -0.90 -4.94
C ASN A 47 -2.77 -0.02 -6.01
N PHE A 48 -4.03 -0.28 -6.36
CA PHE A 48 -4.74 0.53 -7.35
C PHE A 48 -4.97 1.96 -6.87
N MET A 49 -5.33 2.15 -5.60
CA MET A 49 -5.46 3.49 -5.02
C MET A 49 -4.09 4.20 -4.95
N THR A 50 -3.00 3.46 -4.70
CA THR A 50 -1.65 4.03 -4.77
C THR A 50 -1.34 4.54 -6.17
N ILE A 51 -1.64 3.74 -7.21
CA ILE A 51 -1.47 4.15 -8.61
C ILE A 51 -2.27 5.43 -8.92
N GLY A 52 -3.53 5.49 -8.52
CA GLY A 52 -4.39 6.66 -8.74
C GLY A 52 -3.90 7.91 -8.01
N ALA A 53 -3.44 7.77 -6.78
CA ALA A 53 -2.87 8.88 -6.03
C ALA A 53 -1.58 9.41 -6.69
N LEU A 54 -0.69 8.51 -7.14
CA LEU A 54 0.53 8.88 -7.86
C LEU A 54 0.22 9.53 -9.21
N ASP A 55 -0.82 9.07 -9.91
CA ASP A 55 -1.29 9.69 -11.14
C ASP A 55 -1.70 11.15 -10.90
N TYR A 56 -2.50 11.43 -9.88
CA TYR A 56 -2.84 12.79 -9.50
C TYR A 56 -1.60 13.65 -9.20
N ILE A 57 -0.69 13.14 -8.36
CA ILE A 57 0.51 13.86 -7.93
C ILE A 57 1.40 14.22 -9.12
N ASN A 58 1.59 13.28 -10.04
CA ASN A 58 2.47 13.48 -11.20
C ASN A 58 1.86 14.40 -12.28
N ASN A 59 0.54 14.57 -12.29
CA ASN A 59 -0.18 15.43 -13.23
C ASN A 59 -0.56 16.80 -12.64
N THR A 60 -0.15 17.11 -11.40
CA THR A 60 -0.32 18.43 -10.79
C THR A 60 0.96 19.25 -10.87
N ASP A 61 0.83 20.59 -10.98
CA ASP A 61 1.96 21.53 -10.99
C ASP A 61 2.62 21.69 -9.60
N ILE A 62 1.97 21.18 -8.56
CA ILE A 62 2.45 21.28 -7.17
C ILE A 62 3.30 20.06 -6.85
N ASP A 63 4.49 20.29 -6.32
CA ASP A 63 5.37 19.21 -5.82
C ASP A 63 4.84 18.65 -4.48
N LEU A 64 3.83 17.81 -4.57
CA LEU A 64 3.19 17.18 -3.40
C LEU A 64 4.12 16.22 -2.66
N TYR A 65 5.21 15.76 -3.29
CA TYR A 65 6.23 14.97 -2.59
C TYR A 65 7.03 15.79 -1.57
N LYS A 66 7.10 17.11 -1.74
CA LYS A 66 7.65 18.00 -0.71
C LYS A 66 6.67 18.24 0.43
N LYS A 67 5.38 18.20 0.14
CA LYS A 67 4.31 18.44 1.12
C LYS A 67 4.05 17.21 2.00
N PHE A 68 4.07 16.00 1.42
CA PHE A 68 3.72 14.76 2.10
C PHE A 68 4.77 13.66 1.93
N LYS A 69 5.02 12.88 2.97
CA LYS A 69 5.69 11.58 2.85
C LYS A 69 4.66 10.54 2.45
N ILE A 70 4.82 9.93 1.26
CA ILE A 70 3.85 9.00 0.71
C ILE A 70 4.34 7.58 0.87
N PHE A 71 3.49 6.74 1.44
CA PHE A 71 3.68 5.31 1.57
C PHE A 71 2.56 4.57 0.83
N GLY A 72 2.92 3.85 -0.22
CA GLY A 72 2.01 3.00 -0.97
C GLY A 72 2.00 1.55 -0.46
N TYR A 73 1.17 0.72 -1.07
CA TYR A 73 1.09 -0.71 -0.76
C TYR A 73 1.07 -1.56 -2.03
N ASP A 74 1.97 -2.55 -2.08
CA ASP A 74 2.03 -3.66 -3.06
C ASP A 74 1.97 -3.23 -4.53
N ILE A 75 2.65 -2.12 -4.86
CA ILE A 75 2.72 -1.62 -6.23
C ILE A 75 3.66 -2.48 -7.10
N PRO A 76 3.43 -2.53 -8.42
CA PRO A 76 4.35 -3.18 -9.35
C PRO A 76 5.74 -2.53 -9.36
N GLU A 77 6.79 -3.35 -9.39
CA GLU A 77 8.19 -2.88 -9.34
C GLU A 77 8.54 -1.87 -10.44
N TYR A 78 7.93 -1.99 -11.63
CA TYR A 78 8.18 -1.05 -12.73
C TYR A 78 7.70 0.37 -12.44
N LEU A 79 6.69 0.55 -11.57
CA LEU A 79 6.24 1.90 -11.19
C LEU A 79 7.23 2.60 -10.27
N HIS A 80 7.96 1.84 -9.47
CA HIS A 80 9.02 2.40 -8.64
C HIS A 80 10.15 3.03 -9.49
N SER A 81 10.49 2.42 -10.63
CA SER A 81 11.49 2.97 -11.53
C SER A 81 11.07 4.25 -12.25
N LEU A 82 9.76 4.53 -12.32
CA LEU A 82 9.22 5.75 -12.90
C LEU A 82 9.17 6.92 -11.92
N ASN A 83 9.11 6.65 -10.62
CA ASN A 83 9.05 7.67 -9.59
C ASN A 83 9.71 7.19 -8.30
N GLN A 84 10.86 7.77 -7.96
CA GLN A 84 11.67 7.40 -6.79
C GLN A 84 11.32 8.19 -5.52
N ASN A 85 10.31 9.08 -5.58
CA ASN A 85 10.03 10.01 -4.48
C ASN A 85 9.00 9.52 -3.48
N PHE A 86 8.68 8.23 -3.48
CA PHE A 86 7.77 7.65 -2.49
C PHE A 86 8.26 6.27 -2.05
N ASN A 87 7.83 5.87 -0.85
CA ASN A 87 8.12 4.55 -0.30
C ASN A 87 6.89 3.66 -0.43
N TYR A 88 7.09 2.36 -0.41
CA TYR A 88 5.97 1.42 -0.38
C TYR A 88 6.30 0.16 0.41
N ILE A 89 5.24 -0.48 0.88
CA ILE A 89 5.30 -1.77 1.54
C ILE A 89 4.95 -2.82 0.50
N THR A 90 5.79 -3.82 0.35
CA THR A 90 5.57 -4.94 -0.57
C THR A 90 5.90 -6.27 0.08
N ARG A 91 5.60 -7.36 -0.62
CA ARG A 91 5.98 -8.72 -0.26
C ARG A 91 6.41 -9.47 -1.51
N SER A 92 7.25 -10.47 -1.34
CA SER A 92 7.69 -11.30 -2.47
C SER A 92 6.53 -12.12 -3.06
N ARG A 93 5.98 -11.67 -4.20
CA ARG A 93 4.96 -12.41 -4.95
C ARG A 93 5.48 -13.75 -5.42
N LYS A 94 6.78 -13.81 -5.80
CA LYS A 94 7.46 -15.05 -6.20
C LYS A 94 7.49 -16.05 -5.05
N GLU A 95 7.93 -15.63 -3.87
CA GLU A 95 7.97 -16.48 -2.69
C GLU A 95 6.58 -16.96 -2.30
N MET A 96 5.59 -16.06 -2.33
CA MET A 96 4.20 -16.42 -2.08
C MET A 96 3.71 -17.51 -3.04
N GLY A 97 3.97 -17.36 -4.35
CA GLY A 97 3.63 -18.36 -5.35
C GLY A 97 4.30 -19.71 -5.09
N ILE A 98 5.58 -19.72 -4.75
CA ILE A 98 6.33 -20.94 -4.40
C ILE A 98 5.71 -21.63 -3.18
N GLN A 99 5.45 -20.90 -2.11
CA GLN A 99 4.91 -21.47 -0.87
C GLN A 99 3.49 -22.02 -1.06
N VAL A 100 2.63 -21.28 -1.76
CA VAL A 100 1.26 -21.73 -2.08
C VAL A 100 1.31 -23.01 -2.92
N SER A 101 2.17 -23.08 -3.95
CA SER A 101 2.31 -24.25 -4.79
C SER A 101 2.78 -25.48 -3.99
N LYS A 102 3.76 -25.31 -3.10
CA LYS A 102 4.22 -26.39 -2.20
C LYS A 102 3.09 -26.91 -1.31
N LEU A 103 2.33 -26.00 -0.69
CA LEU A 103 1.19 -26.38 0.16
C LEU A 103 0.12 -27.14 -0.63
N MET A 104 -0.20 -26.68 -1.85
CA MET A 104 -1.17 -27.37 -2.73
C MET A 104 -0.70 -28.78 -3.08
N VAL A 105 0.55 -28.94 -3.53
CA VAL A 105 1.11 -30.26 -3.89
C VAL A 105 1.08 -31.20 -2.69
N ASN A 106 1.47 -30.74 -1.51
CA ASN A 106 1.46 -31.55 -0.30
C ASN A 106 0.04 -32.00 0.07
N LYS A 107 -0.95 -31.11 -0.05
CA LYS A 107 -2.35 -31.46 0.18
C LYS A 107 -2.89 -32.46 -0.84
N ILE A 108 -2.61 -32.27 -2.12
CA ILE A 108 -3.04 -33.21 -3.19
C ILE A 108 -2.44 -34.59 -2.95
N LYS A 109 -1.16 -34.65 -2.59
CA LYS A 109 -0.46 -35.93 -2.32
C LYS A 109 -0.78 -36.53 -0.95
N LYS A 110 -1.62 -35.87 -0.14
CA LYS A 110 -1.95 -36.27 1.24
C LYS A 110 -0.71 -36.47 2.13
N LEU A 111 0.36 -35.72 1.86
CA LEU A 111 1.61 -35.77 2.62
C LEU A 111 1.51 -34.97 3.94
N ASP A 112 0.54 -34.08 4.05
CA ASP A 112 0.34 -33.26 5.23
C ASP A 112 -1.17 -33.14 5.53
N SER A 113 -1.58 -33.55 6.74
CA SER A 113 -2.96 -33.46 7.23
C SER A 113 -3.22 -32.19 8.04
N HIS A 114 -2.18 -31.44 8.38
CA HIS A 114 -2.30 -30.24 9.22
C HIS A 114 -2.55 -28.98 8.39
N THR A 115 -3.20 -28.01 9.02
CA THR A 115 -3.34 -26.66 8.46
C THR A 115 -2.07 -25.88 8.74
N ASN A 116 -1.25 -25.69 7.71
CA ASN A 116 -0.01 -24.93 7.83
C ASN A 116 -0.26 -23.44 7.52
N THR A 117 0.14 -22.57 8.42
CA THR A 117 0.19 -21.14 8.18
C THR A 117 1.63 -20.74 7.89
N ILE A 118 1.85 -20.10 6.75
CA ILE A 118 3.15 -19.53 6.37
C ILE A 118 3.02 -18.02 6.38
N ILE A 119 3.90 -17.37 7.12
CA ILE A 119 3.98 -15.91 7.17
C ILE A 119 5.12 -15.48 6.25
N ILE A 120 4.84 -14.55 5.35
CA ILE A 120 5.83 -13.91 4.49
C ILE A 120 5.95 -12.47 4.95
N ASP A 121 7.15 -12.11 5.42
CA ASP A 121 7.42 -10.79 5.94
C ASP A 121 7.33 -9.71 4.84
N PRO A 122 6.73 -8.55 5.14
CA PRO A 122 6.73 -7.42 4.23
C PRO A 122 8.11 -6.77 4.17
N ILE A 123 8.37 -6.10 3.06
CA ILE A 123 9.59 -5.32 2.80
C ILE A 123 9.17 -3.87 2.59
N ILE A 124 9.89 -2.93 3.19
CA ILE A 124 9.77 -1.50 2.91
C ILE A 124 10.84 -1.13 1.87
N VAL A 125 10.42 -0.51 0.80
CA VAL A 125 11.27 -0.07 -0.32
C VAL A 125 11.19 1.44 -0.46
#